data_997870a6eb967021f5ea1cd46367ccc6
#
_entry.id   997870a6eb967021f5ea1cd46367ccc6
#
_cell.length_a   1.000
_cell.length_b   1.000
_cell.length_c   1.000
_cell.angle_alpha   90.00
_cell.angle_beta   90.00
_cell.angle_gamma   90.00
#
_symmetry.space_group_name_H-M   'P 1'
#
loop_
_entity.id
_entity.type
_entity.pdbx_description
1 polymer ?
#
loop_
_entity_poly.entity_id
_entity_poly.type
_entity_poly.pdbx_seq_one_letter_code
_entity_poly.pdbx_strand_id
1 'polypeptide(L)'
;MSRKKRLIRILGPVLCSAVLVAVFFFAPFRINLTSEKTLKEASTSMAPNVLKGNVIKNKAVASGKYVPFFGSSELSRFSAFHPSVLSEKYQRNYRPFLLGEAGTQSLTQAMVIHSMGDAIANKKAVFILSPQWFVKKGVPNDSFGAHYSQLQTYQWLANLTELTSGDQYLAQRLTKFPVVQKDKVLMETLANLQAGQLPQRSQRDYFIMNLRFLNREDELFSQIGMVSREPIVEKDMKQLPATYNFNELDQLAGK
;
A
#
# COMPACT_ATOMS: atom_id res chain seq x y z
N MET A 1 -42.15 20.20 29.00
CA MET A 1 -41.06 20.52 28.04
C MET A 1 -41.63 20.31 26.62
N SER A 2 -41.54 21.33 25.74
CA SER A 2 -42.15 21.22 24.41
C SER A 2 -41.46 20.12 23.58
N ARG A 3 -42.22 19.47 22.70
CA ARG A 3 -41.74 18.41 21.81
C ARG A 3 -40.52 18.84 21.00
N LYS A 4 -40.44 20.11 20.60
CA LYS A 4 -39.29 20.73 19.90
C LYS A 4 -38.03 20.76 20.76
N LYS A 5 -38.14 21.12 22.05
CA LYS A 5 -36.97 21.15 22.96
C LYS A 5 -36.38 19.74 23.23
N ARG A 6 -37.26 18.73 23.26
CA ARG A 6 -36.82 17.33 23.41
C ARG A 6 -36.10 16.81 22.15
N LEU A 7 -36.63 17.18 20.96
CA LEU A 7 -36.03 16.81 19.69
C LEU A 7 -34.62 17.45 19.51
N ILE A 8 -34.48 18.73 19.84
CA ILE A 8 -33.18 19.45 19.76
C ILE A 8 -32.16 18.84 20.73
N ARG A 9 -32.56 18.43 21.93
CA ARG A 9 -31.65 17.78 22.89
C ARG A 9 -31.15 16.42 22.43
N ILE A 10 -31.96 15.68 21.65
CA ILE A 10 -31.58 14.35 21.12
C ILE A 10 -30.80 14.50 19.82
N LEU A 11 -31.30 15.29 18.88
CA LEU A 11 -30.70 15.43 17.55
C LEU A 11 -29.52 16.42 17.51
N GLY A 12 -29.47 17.40 18.43
CA GLY A 12 -28.43 18.40 18.46
C GLY A 12 -27.02 17.81 18.54
N PRO A 13 -26.72 16.95 19.53
CA PRO A 13 -25.40 16.31 19.62
C PRO A 13 -25.04 15.46 18.39
N VAL A 14 -26.02 14.75 17.83
CA VAL A 14 -25.82 13.93 16.61
C VAL A 14 -25.49 14.81 15.43
N LEU A 15 -26.21 15.92 15.25
CA LEU A 15 -25.96 16.87 14.16
C LEU A 15 -24.61 17.56 14.35
N CYS A 16 -24.26 17.98 15.56
CA CYS A 16 -22.95 18.55 15.86
C CYS A 16 -21.84 17.55 15.56
N SER A 17 -21.97 16.30 15.97
CA SER A 17 -20.99 15.26 15.68
C SER A 17 -20.84 15.03 14.18
N ALA A 18 -21.96 14.97 13.43
CA ALA A 18 -21.93 14.82 11.99
C ALA A 18 -21.22 16.01 11.29
N VAL A 19 -21.50 17.23 11.74
CA VAL A 19 -20.83 18.43 11.24
C VAL A 19 -19.33 18.42 11.57
N LEU A 20 -18.93 18.05 12.80
CA LEU A 20 -17.53 17.94 13.18
C LEU A 20 -16.79 16.89 12.34
N VAL A 21 -17.40 15.74 12.13
CA VAL A 21 -16.85 14.69 11.26
C VAL A 21 -16.72 15.20 9.82
N ALA A 22 -17.75 15.86 9.29
CA ALA A 22 -17.69 16.44 7.95
C ALA A 22 -16.60 17.51 7.84
N VAL A 23 -16.49 18.40 8.82
CA VAL A 23 -15.40 19.40 8.86
C VAL A 23 -14.04 18.73 8.91
N PHE A 24 -13.85 17.71 9.75
CA PHE A 24 -12.58 16.99 9.85
C PHE A 24 -12.20 16.31 8.52
N PHE A 25 -13.16 15.66 7.85
CA PHE A 25 -12.91 14.98 6.59
C PHE A 25 -12.76 15.92 5.39
N PHE A 26 -13.51 17.00 5.32
CA PHE A 26 -13.56 17.87 4.13
C PHE A 26 -12.83 19.20 4.30
N ALA A 27 -12.42 19.57 5.51
CA ALA A 27 -11.61 20.77 5.68
C ALA A 27 -10.22 20.58 5.02
N PRO A 28 -9.63 21.64 4.48
CA PRO A 28 -8.37 21.60 3.74
C PRO A 28 -7.14 21.48 4.67
N PHE A 29 -7.25 20.70 5.74
CA PHE A 29 -6.10 20.36 6.57
C PHE A 29 -5.13 19.51 5.76
N ARG A 30 -3.95 20.05 5.47
CA ARG A 30 -2.88 19.31 4.82
C ARG A 30 -1.93 18.80 5.90
N ILE A 31 -1.97 17.50 6.14
CA ILE A 31 -0.95 16.82 6.94
C ILE A 31 0.26 16.64 6.01
N ASN A 32 1.45 17.03 6.47
CA ASN A 32 2.66 16.85 5.66
C ASN A 32 3.12 15.37 5.72
N LEU A 33 2.42 14.52 4.98
CA LEU A 33 2.68 13.07 4.89
C LEU A 33 3.92 12.74 4.05
N THR A 34 4.50 13.73 3.39
CA THR A 34 5.53 13.54 2.38
C THR A 34 6.84 14.24 2.72
N SER A 35 7.04 14.56 4.02
CA SER A 35 8.34 15.05 4.48
C SER A 35 9.42 13.98 4.27
N GLU A 36 10.66 14.38 4.02
CA GLU A 36 11.80 13.46 3.89
C GLU A 36 11.90 12.51 5.10
N LYS A 37 11.64 13.01 6.30
CA LYS A 37 11.60 12.21 7.52
C LYS A 37 10.51 11.15 7.46
N THR A 38 9.29 11.53 7.09
CA THR A 38 8.17 10.58 6.98
C THR A 38 8.44 9.51 5.92
N LEU A 39 8.97 9.89 4.77
CA LEU A 39 9.30 8.94 3.70
C LEU A 39 10.41 7.98 4.14
N LYS A 40 11.42 8.48 4.86
CA LYS A 40 12.50 7.66 5.41
C LYS A 40 11.95 6.64 6.42
N GLU A 41 11.18 7.06 7.39
CA GLU A 41 10.56 6.19 8.39
C GLU A 41 9.61 5.15 7.76
N ALA A 42 8.79 5.58 6.81
CA ALA A 42 7.87 4.70 6.08
C ALA A 42 8.61 3.63 5.29
N SER A 43 9.78 3.95 4.73
CA SER A 43 10.52 3.04 3.85
C SER A 43 10.93 1.74 4.53
N THR A 44 11.06 1.72 5.85
CA THR A 44 11.44 0.55 6.66
C THR A 44 10.31 0.05 7.57
N SER A 45 9.19 0.77 7.65
CA SER A 45 8.12 0.49 8.64
C SER A 45 7.35 -0.78 8.33
N MET A 46 7.14 -1.12 7.07
CA MET A 46 6.24 -2.19 6.60
C MET A 46 4.81 -2.05 7.18
N ALA A 47 4.37 -0.79 7.43
CA ALA A 47 3.07 -0.55 8.04
C ALA A 47 1.93 -0.91 7.07
N PRO A 48 0.86 -1.61 7.56
CA PRO A 48 -0.29 -1.98 6.72
C PRO A 48 -0.93 -0.79 6.00
N ASN A 49 -1.02 0.37 6.67
CA ASN A 49 -1.60 1.56 6.07
C ASN A 49 -0.71 2.14 4.94
N VAL A 50 0.61 2.01 5.04
CA VAL A 50 1.53 2.39 3.94
C VAL A 50 1.41 1.42 2.77
N LEU A 51 1.28 0.12 3.04
CA LEU A 51 1.09 -0.89 2.00
C LEU A 51 -0.23 -0.70 1.25
N LYS A 52 -1.34 -0.52 1.99
CA LYS A 52 -2.70 -0.39 1.43
C LYS A 52 -3.01 1.01 0.88
N GLY A 53 -2.38 2.06 1.42
CA GLY A 53 -2.51 3.44 0.97
C GLY A 53 -1.71 3.71 -0.32
N ASN A 54 -1.84 4.91 -0.86
CA ASN A 54 -1.12 5.34 -2.06
C ASN A 54 -0.24 6.58 -1.81
N VAL A 55 -0.62 7.48 -0.90
CA VAL A 55 0.00 8.79 -0.74
C VAL A 55 1.51 8.69 -0.45
N ILE A 56 1.88 7.95 0.59
CA ILE A 56 3.29 7.87 1.04
C ILE A 56 4.15 7.10 0.03
N LYS A 57 3.74 5.88 -0.36
CA LYS A 57 4.55 5.05 -1.24
C LYS A 57 4.70 5.63 -2.65
N ASN A 58 3.61 6.22 -3.20
CA ASN A 58 3.67 6.82 -4.53
C ASN A 58 4.62 8.01 -4.55
N LYS A 59 4.58 8.87 -3.51
CA LYS A 59 5.51 9.99 -3.38
C LYS A 59 6.96 9.53 -3.23
N ALA A 60 7.20 8.50 -2.41
CA ALA A 60 8.54 7.94 -2.23
C ALA A 60 9.12 7.43 -3.57
N VAL A 61 8.37 6.58 -4.27
CA VAL A 61 8.83 5.96 -5.52
C VAL A 61 8.94 6.99 -6.65
N ALA A 62 7.98 7.90 -6.78
CA ALA A 62 8.01 8.97 -7.78
C ALA A 62 9.25 9.87 -7.63
N SER A 63 9.76 10.07 -6.40
CA SER A 63 10.97 10.87 -6.15
C SER A 63 12.24 10.33 -6.81
N GLY A 64 12.26 9.03 -7.17
CA GLY A 64 13.44 8.33 -7.71
C GLY A 64 14.52 8.02 -6.67
N LYS A 65 14.39 8.49 -5.43
CA LYS A 65 15.32 8.18 -4.31
C LYS A 65 15.04 6.80 -3.72
N TYR A 66 13.82 6.30 -3.84
CA TYR A 66 13.38 5.04 -3.26
C TYR A 66 13.12 4.01 -4.34
N VAL A 67 13.61 2.79 -4.12
CA VAL A 67 13.35 1.62 -4.96
C VAL A 67 12.37 0.72 -4.20
N PRO A 68 11.19 0.42 -4.74
CA PRO A 68 10.24 -0.47 -4.09
C PRO A 68 10.77 -1.91 -4.07
N PHE A 69 10.73 -2.52 -2.89
CA PHE A 69 11.03 -3.92 -2.63
C PHE A 69 9.74 -4.63 -2.27
N PHE A 70 9.22 -5.40 -3.20
CA PHE A 70 8.02 -6.20 -3.01
C PHE A 70 8.38 -7.57 -2.44
N GLY A 71 7.74 -7.94 -1.35
CA GLY A 71 8.00 -9.21 -0.68
C GLY A 71 6.89 -9.56 0.32
N SER A 72 7.24 -10.34 1.33
CA SER A 72 6.34 -10.75 2.43
C SER A 72 7.06 -10.58 3.77
N SER A 73 6.93 -11.55 4.68
CA SER A 73 7.55 -11.51 6.02
C SER A 73 9.09 -11.48 6.00
N GLU A 74 9.74 -11.95 4.93
CA GLU A 74 11.20 -11.90 4.79
C GLU A 74 11.75 -10.48 4.83
N LEU A 75 11.00 -9.48 4.35
CA LEU A 75 11.39 -8.07 4.41
C LEU A 75 11.52 -7.54 5.85
N SER A 76 10.93 -8.22 6.83
CA SER A 76 11.03 -7.84 8.25
C SER A 76 12.26 -8.40 8.97
N ARG A 77 13.04 -9.26 8.31
CA ARG A 77 14.21 -9.93 8.90
C ARG A 77 15.45 -9.05 8.76
N PHE A 78 15.51 -8.03 9.60
CA PHE A 78 16.66 -7.14 9.62
C PHE A 78 17.92 -7.86 10.13
N SER A 79 19.03 -7.58 9.49
CA SER A 79 20.40 -8.02 9.83
C SER A 79 21.37 -7.05 9.20
N ALA A 80 22.66 -7.19 9.48
CA ALA A 80 23.71 -6.38 8.84
C ALA A 80 23.65 -6.43 7.30
N PHE A 81 23.19 -7.53 6.73
CA PHE A 81 23.08 -7.72 5.27
C PHE A 81 21.71 -7.32 4.68
N HIS A 82 20.81 -6.77 5.49
CA HIS A 82 19.52 -6.31 4.97
C HIS A 82 19.73 -5.16 3.97
N PRO A 83 19.01 -5.14 2.82
CA PRO A 83 19.18 -4.11 1.78
C PRO A 83 19.10 -2.67 2.31
N SER A 84 18.21 -2.38 3.28
CA SER A 84 18.11 -1.06 3.90
C SER A 84 19.35 -0.70 4.72
N VAL A 85 19.99 -1.67 5.36
CA VAL A 85 21.23 -1.48 6.13
C VAL A 85 22.41 -1.22 5.18
N LEU A 86 22.56 -2.06 4.15
CA LEU A 86 23.63 -1.92 3.17
C LEU A 86 23.52 -0.61 2.37
N SER A 87 22.32 -0.20 1.99
CA SER A 87 22.15 1.05 1.25
C SER A 87 22.49 2.29 2.08
N GLU A 88 22.11 2.32 3.35
CA GLU A 88 22.43 3.42 4.27
C GLU A 88 23.91 3.44 4.65
N LYS A 89 24.48 2.28 5.02
CA LYS A 89 25.90 2.15 5.40
C LYS A 89 26.86 2.63 4.32
N TYR A 90 26.61 2.22 3.09
CA TYR A 90 27.50 2.50 1.96
C TYR A 90 26.98 3.64 1.07
N GLN A 91 26.08 4.47 1.59
CA GLN A 91 25.58 5.68 0.94
C GLN A 91 25.20 5.45 -0.54
N ARG A 92 24.41 4.38 -0.79
CA ARG A 92 23.94 4.07 -2.14
C ARG A 92 23.03 5.19 -2.63
N ASN A 93 22.98 5.39 -3.94
CA ASN A 93 22.15 6.40 -4.58
C ASN A 93 20.64 6.05 -4.59
N TYR A 94 20.24 5.03 -3.87
CA TYR A 94 18.85 4.61 -3.65
C TYR A 94 18.67 4.10 -2.23
N ARG A 95 17.42 4.12 -1.79
CA ARG A 95 16.98 3.50 -0.54
C ARG A 95 15.87 2.49 -0.83
N PRO A 96 15.90 1.27 -0.27
CA PRO A 96 14.79 0.34 -0.36
C PRO A 96 13.54 0.92 0.29
N PHE A 97 12.39 0.78 -0.36
CA PHE A 97 11.08 1.03 0.20
C PHE A 97 10.34 -0.30 0.33
N LEU A 98 10.19 -0.79 1.55
CA LEU A 98 9.69 -2.13 1.81
C LEU A 98 8.17 -2.17 1.66
N LEU A 99 7.68 -2.92 0.67
CA LEU A 99 6.27 -3.10 0.34
C LEU A 99 5.90 -4.58 0.45
N GLY A 100 5.61 -4.98 1.68
CA GLY A 100 5.20 -6.34 2.00
C GLY A 100 4.95 -6.50 3.49
N GLU A 101 4.20 -7.52 3.83
CA GLU A 101 3.85 -7.88 5.20
C GLU A 101 3.64 -9.40 5.26
N ALA A 102 3.63 -9.98 6.47
CA ALA A 102 3.40 -11.42 6.62
C ALA A 102 2.09 -11.85 5.94
N GLY A 103 2.19 -12.79 4.99
CA GLY A 103 1.04 -13.29 4.23
C GLY A 103 0.76 -12.57 2.91
N THR A 104 1.48 -11.48 2.59
CA THR A 104 1.40 -10.89 1.24
C THR A 104 2.01 -11.83 0.20
N GLN A 105 1.39 -11.89 -0.97
CA GLN A 105 1.83 -12.69 -2.11
C GLN A 105 1.66 -11.90 -3.41
N SER A 106 1.99 -12.51 -4.54
CA SER A 106 1.99 -11.88 -5.86
C SER A 106 0.69 -11.15 -6.21
N LEU A 107 -0.48 -11.65 -5.80
CA LEU A 107 -1.76 -10.99 -6.05
C LEU A 107 -1.85 -9.63 -5.34
N THR A 108 -1.47 -9.56 -4.07
CA THR A 108 -1.42 -8.29 -3.31
C THR A 108 -0.41 -7.34 -3.95
N GLN A 109 0.78 -7.84 -4.33
CA GLN A 109 1.81 -7.03 -4.97
C GLN A 109 1.33 -6.47 -6.32
N ALA A 110 0.62 -7.27 -7.12
CA ALA A 110 0.01 -6.81 -8.37
C ALA A 110 -0.96 -5.65 -8.12
N MET A 111 -1.84 -5.76 -7.10
CA MET A 111 -2.76 -4.66 -6.74
C MET A 111 -2.02 -3.39 -6.32
N VAL A 112 -0.96 -3.52 -5.52
CA VAL A 112 -0.11 -2.38 -5.13
C VAL A 112 0.47 -1.70 -6.37
N ILE A 113 1.04 -2.46 -7.31
CA ILE A 113 1.67 -1.93 -8.53
C ILE A 113 0.64 -1.21 -9.41
N HIS A 114 -0.50 -1.86 -9.68
CA HIS A 114 -1.55 -1.25 -10.51
C HIS A 114 -2.08 0.05 -9.90
N SER A 115 -2.14 0.14 -8.57
CA SER A 115 -2.59 1.37 -7.88
C SER A 115 -1.57 2.51 -7.92
N MET A 116 -0.30 2.20 -8.14
CA MET A 116 0.78 3.21 -8.19
C MET A 116 0.82 3.98 -9.51
N GLY A 117 0.30 3.40 -10.61
CA GLY A 117 0.23 4.07 -11.91
C GLY A 117 1.56 4.70 -12.34
N ASP A 118 1.53 5.99 -12.67
CA ASP A 118 2.71 6.74 -13.13
C ASP A 118 3.84 6.81 -12.11
N ALA A 119 3.54 6.66 -10.82
CA ALA A 119 4.57 6.73 -9.78
C ALA A 119 5.63 5.62 -9.92
N ILE A 120 5.24 4.45 -10.43
CA ILE A 120 6.15 3.31 -10.65
C ILE A 120 6.57 3.17 -12.13
N ALA A 121 5.93 3.89 -13.04
CA ALA A 121 6.24 3.80 -14.47
C ALA A 121 7.73 4.11 -14.73
N ASN A 122 8.40 3.24 -15.49
CA ASN A 122 9.82 3.33 -15.83
C ASN A 122 10.77 3.38 -14.60
N LYS A 123 10.34 2.88 -13.44
CA LYS A 123 11.16 2.77 -12.24
C LYS A 123 11.69 1.34 -12.06
N LYS A 124 12.84 1.23 -11.38
CA LYS A 124 13.36 -0.07 -10.93
C LYS A 124 12.56 -0.56 -9.73
N ALA A 125 12.36 -1.87 -9.66
CA ALA A 125 11.73 -2.54 -8.52
C ALA A 125 12.44 -3.86 -8.24
N VAL A 126 12.38 -4.32 -7.00
CA VAL A 126 12.87 -5.64 -6.60
C VAL A 126 11.67 -6.49 -6.16
N PHE A 127 11.59 -7.71 -6.69
CA PHE A 127 10.58 -8.69 -6.31
C PHE A 127 11.24 -9.87 -5.63
N ILE A 128 10.85 -10.14 -4.39
CA ILE A 128 11.29 -11.31 -3.64
C ILE A 128 10.17 -12.34 -3.73
N LEU A 129 10.40 -13.39 -4.53
CA LEU A 129 9.44 -14.46 -4.74
C LEU A 129 9.79 -15.63 -3.84
N SER A 130 8.84 -16.04 -3.00
CA SER A 130 9.03 -17.22 -2.16
C SER A 130 8.45 -18.48 -2.82
N PRO A 131 9.20 -19.60 -2.90
CA PRO A 131 8.69 -20.84 -3.47
C PRO A 131 7.40 -21.35 -2.83
N GLN A 132 7.18 -21.07 -1.56
CA GLN A 132 5.96 -21.43 -0.81
C GLN A 132 4.67 -20.76 -1.35
N TRP A 133 4.76 -19.72 -2.20
CA TRP A 133 3.60 -19.09 -2.81
C TRP A 133 3.04 -19.90 -3.99
N PHE A 134 3.86 -20.79 -4.58
CA PHE A 134 3.50 -21.57 -5.75
C PHE A 134 2.81 -22.88 -5.36
N VAL A 135 1.70 -22.76 -4.62
CA VAL A 135 0.88 -23.89 -4.19
C VAL A 135 -0.43 -23.95 -5.00
N LYS A 136 -0.96 -25.16 -5.20
CA LYS A 136 -2.17 -25.37 -6.03
C LYS A 136 -3.37 -24.51 -5.59
N LYS A 137 -3.54 -24.27 -4.28
CA LYS A 137 -4.64 -23.44 -3.73
C LYS A 137 -4.42 -21.94 -3.90
N GLY A 138 -3.19 -21.50 -4.21
CA GLY A 138 -2.83 -20.08 -4.26
C GLY A 138 -2.88 -19.39 -2.89
N VAL A 139 -3.04 -18.07 -2.89
CA VAL A 139 -3.12 -17.28 -1.65
C VAL A 139 -4.39 -17.58 -0.86
N PRO A 140 -4.32 -17.82 0.48
CA PRO A 140 -5.49 -18.03 1.32
C PRO A 140 -6.41 -16.80 1.39
N ASN A 141 -7.71 -17.01 1.53
CA ASN A 141 -8.71 -15.93 1.60
C ASN A 141 -8.41 -14.94 2.73
N ASP A 142 -8.06 -15.42 3.91
CA ASP A 142 -7.79 -14.57 5.08
C ASP A 142 -6.51 -13.75 4.87
N SER A 143 -5.46 -14.35 4.30
CA SER A 143 -4.22 -13.66 3.98
C SER A 143 -4.45 -12.56 2.94
N PHE A 144 -5.18 -12.83 1.86
CA PHE A 144 -5.53 -11.81 0.88
C PHE A 144 -6.44 -10.75 1.48
N GLY A 145 -7.49 -11.17 2.22
CA GLY A 145 -8.46 -10.26 2.85
C GLY A 145 -7.83 -9.28 3.84
N ALA A 146 -6.83 -9.71 4.61
CA ALA A 146 -6.10 -8.86 5.54
C ALA A 146 -5.35 -7.71 4.83
N HIS A 147 -4.85 -7.97 3.62
CA HIS A 147 -4.06 -7.01 2.84
C HIS A 147 -4.84 -6.36 1.68
N TYR A 148 -6.09 -6.73 1.49
CA TYR A 148 -6.94 -6.14 0.45
C TYR A 148 -7.13 -4.63 0.69
N SER A 149 -7.02 -3.85 -0.37
CA SER A 149 -7.25 -2.41 -0.37
C SER A 149 -8.29 -2.04 -1.43
N GLN A 150 -9.42 -1.53 -0.97
CA GLN A 150 -10.47 -1.00 -1.84
C GLN A 150 -9.97 0.23 -2.62
N LEU A 151 -9.18 1.08 -1.96
CA LEU A 151 -8.51 2.23 -2.57
C LEU A 151 -7.70 1.80 -3.81
N GLN A 152 -6.85 0.77 -3.66
CA GLN A 152 -5.99 0.29 -4.74
C GLN A 152 -6.80 -0.32 -5.89
N THR A 153 -7.82 -1.10 -5.55
CA THR A 153 -8.70 -1.73 -6.55
C THR A 153 -9.47 -0.69 -7.36
N TYR A 154 -10.03 0.30 -6.69
CA TYR A 154 -10.78 1.36 -7.36
C TYR A 154 -9.86 2.27 -8.17
N GLN A 155 -8.64 2.55 -7.68
CA GLN A 155 -7.64 3.32 -8.41
C GLN A 155 -7.23 2.63 -9.72
N TRP A 156 -6.99 1.31 -9.69
CA TRP A 156 -6.72 0.52 -10.88
C TRP A 156 -7.87 0.63 -11.89
N LEU A 157 -9.12 0.32 -11.46
CA LEU A 157 -10.28 0.29 -12.35
C LEU A 157 -10.68 1.66 -12.91
N ALA A 158 -10.54 2.72 -12.12
CA ALA A 158 -10.82 4.09 -12.56
C ALA A 158 -9.85 4.56 -13.65
N ASN A 159 -8.58 4.12 -13.56
CA ASN A 159 -7.50 4.52 -14.48
C ASN A 159 -7.32 3.57 -15.67
N LEU A 160 -8.04 2.43 -15.70
CA LEU A 160 -7.85 1.42 -16.74
C LEU A 160 -8.39 1.93 -18.08
N THR A 161 -7.49 2.27 -19.01
CA THR A 161 -7.81 2.76 -20.37
C THR A 161 -7.64 1.70 -21.44
N GLU A 162 -6.78 0.73 -21.21
CA GLU A 162 -6.50 -0.40 -22.08
C GLU A 162 -6.57 -1.69 -21.28
N LEU A 163 -7.13 -2.74 -21.88
CA LEU A 163 -7.31 -4.03 -21.22
C LEU A 163 -6.28 -5.02 -21.71
N THR A 164 -5.46 -5.52 -20.79
CA THR A 164 -4.48 -6.58 -21.07
C THR A 164 -4.99 -7.95 -20.61
N SER A 165 -4.35 -9.02 -21.07
CA SER A 165 -4.59 -10.37 -20.54
C SER A 165 -4.26 -10.50 -19.06
N GLY A 166 -3.31 -9.69 -18.56
CA GLY A 166 -2.98 -9.59 -17.14
C GLY A 166 -4.14 -9.02 -16.31
N ASP A 167 -4.81 -7.97 -16.82
CA ASP A 167 -5.98 -7.38 -16.15
C ASP A 167 -7.15 -8.36 -16.12
N GLN A 168 -7.38 -9.09 -17.19
CA GLN A 168 -8.42 -10.14 -17.24
C GLN A 168 -8.14 -11.25 -16.23
N TYR A 169 -6.89 -11.70 -16.13
CA TYR A 169 -6.48 -12.71 -15.15
C TYR A 169 -6.62 -12.17 -13.71
N LEU A 170 -6.21 -10.93 -13.46
CA LEU A 170 -6.35 -10.27 -12.17
C LEU A 170 -7.82 -10.18 -11.77
N ALA A 171 -8.70 -9.75 -12.68
CA ALA A 171 -10.14 -9.73 -12.47
C ALA A 171 -10.70 -11.12 -12.12
N GLN A 172 -10.29 -12.15 -12.86
CA GLN A 172 -10.70 -13.53 -12.59
C GLN A 172 -10.25 -14.01 -11.20
N ARG A 173 -9.07 -13.60 -10.76
CA ARG A 173 -8.57 -13.98 -9.43
C ARG A 173 -9.34 -13.26 -8.33
N LEU A 174 -9.58 -11.96 -8.47
CA LEU A 174 -10.24 -11.14 -7.45
C LEU A 174 -11.67 -11.58 -7.16
N THR A 175 -12.43 -12.02 -8.17
CA THR A 175 -13.83 -12.47 -7.96
C THR A 175 -13.96 -13.68 -7.03
N LYS A 176 -12.86 -14.39 -6.74
CA LYS A 176 -12.87 -15.57 -5.86
C LYS A 176 -12.81 -15.23 -4.36
N PHE A 177 -12.53 -13.97 -4.01
CA PHE A 177 -12.33 -13.58 -2.61
C PHE A 177 -13.58 -12.98 -1.98
N PRO A 178 -14.01 -13.48 -0.80
CA PRO A 178 -15.21 -12.98 -0.11
C PRO A 178 -15.16 -11.49 0.19
N VAL A 179 -13.98 -10.92 0.44
CA VAL A 179 -13.81 -9.49 0.71
C VAL A 179 -14.18 -8.62 -0.50
N VAL A 180 -13.92 -9.11 -1.71
CA VAL A 180 -14.25 -8.45 -2.99
C VAL A 180 -15.72 -8.61 -3.35
N GLN A 181 -16.30 -9.78 -3.07
CA GLN A 181 -17.68 -10.14 -3.41
C GLN A 181 -18.74 -9.28 -2.70
N LYS A 182 -18.36 -8.54 -1.67
CA LYS A 182 -19.27 -7.64 -0.93
C LYS A 182 -19.71 -6.42 -1.75
N ASP A 183 -18.95 -6.04 -2.77
CA ASP A 183 -19.22 -4.89 -3.63
C ASP A 183 -19.79 -5.35 -4.97
N LYS A 184 -21.09 -5.09 -5.18
CA LYS A 184 -21.81 -5.51 -6.39
C LYS A 184 -21.30 -4.81 -7.64
N VAL A 185 -21.01 -3.50 -7.57
CA VAL A 185 -20.52 -2.73 -8.73
C VAL A 185 -19.11 -3.21 -9.12
N LEU A 186 -18.27 -3.49 -8.13
CA LEU A 186 -16.96 -4.08 -8.36
C LEU A 186 -17.07 -5.45 -9.02
N MET A 187 -17.94 -6.33 -8.50
CA MET A 187 -18.14 -7.68 -9.07
C MET A 187 -18.61 -7.65 -10.52
N GLU A 188 -19.57 -6.78 -10.85
CA GLU A 188 -20.03 -6.57 -12.22
C GLU A 188 -18.90 -6.05 -13.12
N THR A 189 -18.12 -5.08 -12.65
CA THR A 189 -16.97 -4.55 -13.39
C THR A 189 -15.93 -5.63 -13.66
N LEU A 190 -15.61 -6.44 -12.64
CA LEU A 190 -14.64 -7.54 -12.81
C LEU A 190 -15.14 -8.61 -13.81
N ALA A 191 -16.46 -8.86 -13.85
CA ALA A 191 -17.06 -9.75 -14.86
C ALA A 191 -16.94 -9.16 -16.28
N ASN A 192 -17.14 -7.85 -16.44
CA ASN A 192 -16.95 -7.16 -17.72
C ASN A 192 -15.50 -7.27 -18.19
N LEU A 193 -14.52 -7.07 -17.29
CA LEU A 193 -13.09 -7.23 -17.64
C LEU A 193 -12.77 -8.65 -18.10
N GLN A 194 -13.31 -9.67 -17.44
CA GLN A 194 -13.13 -11.08 -17.85
C GLN A 194 -13.71 -11.35 -19.24
N ALA A 195 -14.78 -10.64 -19.61
CA ALA A 195 -15.41 -10.70 -20.94
C ALA A 195 -14.67 -9.83 -21.99
N GLY A 196 -13.55 -9.23 -21.66
CA GLY A 196 -12.78 -8.38 -22.57
C GLY A 196 -13.34 -6.95 -22.72
N GLN A 197 -14.15 -6.49 -21.77
CA GLN A 197 -14.79 -5.16 -21.78
C GLN A 197 -14.21 -4.25 -20.70
N LEU A 198 -13.88 -3.02 -21.08
CA LEU A 198 -13.48 -1.99 -20.13
C LEU A 198 -14.62 -1.58 -19.18
N PRO A 199 -14.31 -1.01 -18.00
CA PRO A 199 -15.32 -0.49 -17.10
C PRO A 199 -16.22 0.53 -17.81
N GLN A 200 -17.53 0.41 -17.63
CA GLN A 200 -18.51 1.36 -18.17
C GLN A 200 -18.35 2.73 -17.48
N ARG A 201 -18.86 3.79 -18.12
CA ARG A 201 -18.79 5.15 -17.56
C ARG A 201 -19.39 5.24 -16.15
N SER A 202 -20.57 4.66 -15.94
CA SER A 202 -21.25 4.65 -14.64
C SER A 202 -20.44 3.93 -13.55
N GLN A 203 -19.75 2.84 -13.91
CA GLN A 203 -18.85 2.12 -13.00
C GLN A 203 -17.62 2.95 -12.67
N ARG A 204 -17.01 3.61 -13.66
CA ARG A 204 -15.89 4.53 -13.42
C ARG A 204 -16.29 5.70 -12.53
N ASP A 205 -17.44 6.32 -12.79
CA ASP A 205 -17.96 7.43 -11.97
C ASP A 205 -18.19 6.99 -10.52
N TYR A 206 -18.70 5.77 -10.30
CA TYR A 206 -18.82 5.16 -8.98
C TYR A 206 -17.45 5.04 -8.28
N PHE A 207 -16.42 4.51 -8.96
CA PHE A 207 -15.09 4.39 -8.38
C PHE A 207 -14.47 5.75 -8.10
N ILE A 208 -14.56 6.71 -9.03
CA ILE A 208 -14.02 8.07 -8.85
C ILE A 208 -14.68 8.77 -7.65
N MET A 209 -15.98 8.62 -7.47
CA MET A 209 -16.69 9.21 -6.33
C MET A 209 -16.20 8.61 -5.00
N ASN A 210 -16.07 7.28 -4.93
CA ASN A 210 -15.58 6.62 -3.72
C ASN A 210 -14.10 6.93 -3.45
N LEU A 211 -13.28 7.06 -4.50
CA LEU A 211 -11.87 7.42 -4.37
C LEU A 211 -11.65 8.77 -3.69
N ARG A 212 -12.59 9.72 -3.78
CA ARG A 212 -12.48 11.00 -3.05
C ARG A 212 -12.43 10.78 -1.54
N PHE A 213 -13.25 9.87 -1.02
CA PHE A 213 -13.28 9.52 0.40
C PHE A 213 -12.07 8.66 0.80
N LEU A 214 -11.76 7.63 0.02
CA LEU A 214 -10.66 6.71 0.30
C LEU A 214 -9.29 7.39 0.21
N ASN A 215 -9.07 8.30 -0.74
CA ASN A 215 -7.86 9.10 -0.81
C ASN A 215 -7.73 10.05 0.40
N ARG A 216 -8.86 10.63 0.83
CA ARG A 216 -8.86 11.49 2.02
C ARG A 216 -8.56 10.69 3.29
N GLU A 217 -9.12 9.50 3.40
CA GLU A 217 -8.80 8.55 4.49
C GLU A 217 -7.30 8.21 4.49
N ASP A 218 -6.73 7.90 3.32
CA ASP A 218 -5.29 7.64 3.18
C ASP A 218 -4.44 8.85 3.58
N GLU A 219 -4.81 10.07 3.15
CA GLU A 219 -4.15 11.31 3.58
C GLU A 219 -4.18 11.52 5.10
N LEU A 220 -5.27 11.15 5.77
CA LEU A 220 -5.42 11.38 7.21
C LEU A 220 -4.77 10.29 8.06
N PHE A 221 -4.79 9.04 7.59
CA PHE A 221 -4.51 7.88 8.43
C PHE A 221 -3.32 7.02 7.99
N SER A 222 -2.67 7.32 6.85
CA SER A 222 -1.57 6.49 6.34
C SER A 222 -0.36 6.37 7.28
N GLN A 223 -0.16 7.34 8.20
CA GLN A 223 0.90 7.28 9.22
C GLN A 223 0.50 6.49 10.49
N ILE A 224 -0.78 6.18 10.65
CA ILE A 224 -1.24 5.48 11.86
C ILE A 224 -0.67 4.05 11.88
N GLY A 225 -0.10 3.68 13.01
CA GLY A 225 0.56 2.38 13.19
C GLY A 225 1.91 2.24 12.49
N MET A 226 2.44 3.32 11.90
CA MET A 226 3.77 3.32 11.32
C MET A 226 4.83 3.33 12.43
N VAL A 227 5.59 2.24 12.51
CA VAL A 227 6.72 2.12 13.44
C VAL A 227 8.00 2.09 12.63
N SER A 228 8.81 3.13 12.77
CA SER A 228 10.10 3.22 12.09
C SER A 228 11.07 2.15 12.60
N ARG A 229 11.78 1.51 11.68
CA ARG A 229 12.87 0.56 11.99
C ARG A 229 14.25 1.17 11.77
N GLU A 230 14.35 2.49 11.63
CA GLU A 230 15.62 3.19 11.51
C GLU A 230 16.59 2.90 12.67
N PRO A 231 16.15 2.80 13.95
CA PRO A 231 17.06 2.41 15.04
C PRO A 231 17.68 1.01 14.86
N ILE A 232 16.95 0.08 14.23
CA ILE A 232 17.49 -1.25 13.89
C ILE A 232 18.52 -1.13 12.78
N VAL A 233 18.22 -0.36 11.74
CA VAL A 233 19.16 -0.09 10.63
C VAL A 233 20.47 0.51 11.19
N GLU A 234 20.39 1.53 12.04
CA GLU A 234 21.55 2.17 12.65
C GLU A 234 22.37 1.22 13.54
N LYS A 235 21.69 0.36 14.29
CA LYS A 235 22.36 -0.67 15.10
C LYS A 235 23.12 -1.66 14.22
N ASP A 236 22.46 -2.18 13.18
CA ASP A 236 23.05 -3.23 12.34
C ASP A 236 24.17 -2.68 11.43
N MET A 237 24.12 -1.41 11.04
CA MET A 237 25.23 -0.73 10.33
C MET A 237 26.55 -0.78 11.09
N LYS A 238 26.52 -0.82 12.43
CA LYS A 238 27.75 -0.88 13.28
C LYS A 238 28.48 -2.21 13.16
N GLN A 239 27.81 -3.26 12.68
CA GLN A 239 28.39 -4.59 12.48
C GLN A 239 29.16 -4.70 11.16
N LEU A 240 29.00 -3.72 10.26
CA LEU A 240 29.60 -3.73 8.93
C LEU A 240 30.91 -2.95 8.90
N PRO A 241 31.90 -3.35 8.06
CA PRO A 241 33.14 -2.62 7.86
C PRO A 241 32.87 -1.18 7.38
N ALA A 242 33.84 -0.29 7.63
CA ALA A 242 33.69 1.13 7.30
C ALA A 242 33.59 1.37 5.78
N THR A 243 34.35 0.63 5.01
CA THR A 243 34.36 0.67 3.54
C THR A 243 33.77 -0.61 2.97
N TYR A 244 33.13 -0.50 1.80
CA TYR A 244 32.61 -1.66 1.11
C TYR A 244 33.76 -2.55 0.62
N ASN A 245 33.84 -3.77 1.19
CA ASN A 245 34.77 -4.80 0.78
C ASN A 245 34.04 -6.15 0.71
N PHE A 246 33.91 -6.69 -0.48
CA PHE A 246 33.15 -7.93 -0.70
C PHE A 246 33.74 -9.11 0.08
N ASN A 247 35.07 -9.26 0.13
CA ASN A 247 35.70 -10.37 0.82
C ASN A 247 35.47 -10.34 2.34
N GLU A 248 35.53 -9.14 2.95
CA GLU A 248 35.22 -8.98 4.37
C GLU A 248 33.74 -9.25 4.67
N LEU A 249 32.84 -8.82 3.78
CA LEU A 249 31.41 -9.06 3.90
C LEU A 249 31.08 -10.55 3.75
N ASP A 250 31.72 -11.25 2.82
CA ASP A 250 31.53 -12.69 2.62
C ASP A 250 32.00 -13.51 3.85
N GLN A 251 33.14 -13.16 4.42
CA GLN A 251 33.61 -13.76 5.68
C GLN A 251 32.67 -13.47 6.86
N LEU A 252 32.03 -12.31 6.89
CA LEU A 252 31.08 -11.96 7.92
C LEU A 252 29.75 -12.72 7.75
N ALA A 253 29.31 -12.97 6.52
CA ALA A 253 28.10 -13.71 6.20
C ALA A 253 28.19 -15.21 6.48
N GLY A 254 29.42 -15.77 6.45
CA GLY A 254 29.70 -17.18 6.75
C GLY A 254 29.79 -17.53 8.24
N LYS A 255 29.66 -16.53 9.13
CA LYS A 255 29.63 -16.70 10.60
C LYS A 255 28.17 -16.74 11.12
#